data_c4bb8bdd0a016d0e377f69415d84d78c
#
_entry.id   c4bb8bdd0a016d0e377f69415d84d78c
#
_cell.length_a   1.000
_cell.length_b   1.000
_cell.length_c   1.000
_cell.angle_alpha   90.00
_cell.angle_beta   90.00
_cell.angle_gamma   90.00
#
_symmetry.space_group_name_H-M   'P 1'
#
loop_
_entity.id
_entity.type
_entity.pdbx_description
1 polymer ?
#
loop_
_entity_poly.entity_id
_entity_poly.type
_entity_poly.pdbx_seq_one_letter_code
_entity_poly.pdbx_strand_id
1 'polypeptide(L)'
;GKVEILVGAFMVMKKELYTEIGGFDERYFMYGEDIDLSFSALKKGKSNYYFHETTVIHYKGESTVKDGTYMKRFQQGMDLFYQKNMKPSIFFSVFMKMGMIFFSFIKMFQGKTKPKSKPESYILVSDNLDAAILKLLEEKLDMSIIANKEASDLKRTEFILDVNSLGFK
;
A
#
# COMPACT_ATOMS: atom_id res chain seq x y z
N GLY A 1 10.94 10.75 -13.74
CA GLY A 1 12.02 10.13 -14.52
C GLY A 1 11.58 8.78 -15.11
N LYS A 2 12.31 8.29 -16.10
CA LYS A 2 12.04 6.97 -16.72
C LYS A 2 12.37 5.86 -15.71
N VAL A 3 11.48 4.87 -15.59
CA VAL A 3 11.62 3.72 -14.71
C VAL A 3 11.17 2.46 -15.43
N GLU A 4 11.53 1.30 -14.93
CA GLU A 4 11.07 0.03 -15.52
C GLU A 4 9.70 -0.35 -15.00
N ILE A 5 9.49 -0.30 -13.70
CA ILE A 5 8.26 -0.74 -13.03
C ILE A 5 7.71 0.41 -12.19
N LEU A 6 6.40 0.54 -12.18
CA LEU A 6 5.64 1.49 -11.35
C LEU A 6 4.90 0.73 -10.25
N VAL A 7 4.73 1.39 -9.11
CA VAL A 7 3.89 0.91 -8.01
C VAL A 7 2.45 1.35 -8.24
N GLY A 8 1.50 0.45 -8.03
CA GLY A 8 0.10 0.59 -8.41
C GLY A 8 -0.76 1.54 -7.57
N ALA A 9 -0.18 2.35 -6.66
CA ALA A 9 -0.96 3.26 -5.84
C ALA A 9 -1.72 4.32 -6.66
N PHE A 10 -1.12 4.80 -7.74
CA PHE A 10 -1.74 5.70 -8.71
C PHE A 10 -1.02 5.57 -10.05
N MET A 11 -1.72 5.08 -11.06
CA MET A 11 -1.19 4.86 -12.39
C MET A 11 -2.08 5.51 -13.43
N VAL A 12 -1.48 6.12 -14.45
CA VAL A 12 -2.18 6.72 -15.59
C VAL A 12 -1.55 6.19 -16.87
N MET A 13 -2.38 5.78 -17.81
CA MET A 13 -1.96 5.39 -19.14
C MET A 13 -3.04 5.70 -20.18
N LYS A 14 -2.65 5.69 -21.46
CA LYS A 14 -3.61 5.84 -22.54
C LYS A 14 -4.54 4.63 -22.59
N LYS A 15 -5.84 4.85 -22.75
CA LYS A 15 -6.85 3.79 -22.83
C LYS A 15 -6.56 2.79 -23.94
N GLU A 16 -6.10 3.28 -25.10
CA GLU A 16 -5.74 2.45 -26.24
C GLU A 16 -4.62 1.46 -25.88
N LEU A 17 -3.59 1.94 -25.18
CA LEU A 17 -2.50 1.09 -24.70
C LEU A 17 -2.99 0.07 -23.66
N TYR A 18 -3.83 0.51 -22.71
CA TYR A 18 -4.41 -0.37 -21.70
C TYR A 18 -5.18 -1.54 -22.35
N THR A 19 -6.00 -1.23 -23.37
CA THR A 19 -6.76 -2.24 -24.12
C THR A 19 -5.83 -3.14 -24.95
N GLU A 20 -4.81 -2.56 -25.60
CA GLU A 20 -3.86 -3.31 -26.43
C GLU A 20 -3.05 -4.35 -25.64
N ILE A 21 -2.68 -4.02 -24.40
CA ILE A 21 -1.92 -4.94 -23.53
C ILE A 21 -2.80 -5.87 -22.71
N GLY A 22 -4.13 -5.75 -22.83
CA GLY A 22 -5.11 -6.60 -22.16
C GLY A 22 -5.48 -6.15 -20.75
N GLY A 23 -5.05 -4.96 -20.32
CA GLY A 23 -5.36 -4.41 -19.01
C GLY A 23 -4.72 -5.16 -17.84
N PHE A 24 -5.36 -5.07 -16.69
CA PHE A 24 -4.98 -5.87 -15.52
C PHE A 24 -5.35 -7.34 -15.75
N ASP A 25 -4.43 -8.23 -15.45
CA ASP A 25 -4.67 -9.68 -15.53
C ASP A 25 -5.41 -10.13 -14.26
N GLU A 26 -6.66 -10.55 -14.41
CA GLU A 26 -7.57 -10.90 -13.31
C GLU A 26 -7.10 -12.11 -12.47
N ARG A 27 -6.09 -12.84 -12.93
CA ARG A 27 -5.48 -13.92 -12.16
C ARG A 27 -4.67 -13.42 -10.96
N TYR A 28 -4.24 -12.15 -10.98
CA TYR A 28 -3.65 -11.52 -9.80
C TYR A 28 -4.75 -11.13 -8.82
N PHE A 29 -4.81 -11.84 -7.70
CA PHE A 29 -5.76 -11.47 -6.65
C PHE A 29 -5.33 -10.18 -5.93
N MET A 30 -4.03 -10.06 -5.66
CA MET A 30 -3.41 -8.91 -4.99
C MET A 30 -1.89 -9.06 -5.10
N TYR A 31 -1.19 -8.00 -5.41
CA TYR A 31 0.26 -7.92 -5.63
C TYR A 31 0.75 -8.55 -6.95
N GLY A 32 1.49 -7.75 -7.69
CA GLY A 32 2.10 -8.12 -8.96
C GLY A 32 1.32 -7.69 -10.19
N GLU A 33 0.05 -7.28 -10.06
CA GLU A 33 -0.76 -6.76 -11.16
C GLU A 33 -0.18 -5.47 -11.75
N ASP A 34 0.35 -4.60 -10.90
CA ASP A 34 1.02 -3.34 -11.26
C ASP A 34 2.36 -3.59 -11.95
N ILE A 35 3.12 -4.55 -11.45
CA ILE A 35 4.38 -5.01 -12.05
C ILE A 35 4.11 -5.57 -13.44
N ASP A 36 3.10 -6.45 -13.57
CA ASP A 36 2.72 -7.09 -14.83
C ASP A 36 2.24 -6.09 -15.88
N LEU A 37 1.41 -5.12 -15.46
CA LEU A 37 0.93 -4.05 -16.33
C LEU A 37 2.09 -3.18 -16.85
N SER A 38 2.98 -2.76 -15.94
CA SER A 38 4.19 -1.99 -16.28
C SER A 38 5.09 -2.75 -17.25
N PHE A 39 5.30 -4.03 -16.99
CA PHE A 39 6.14 -4.88 -17.82
C PHE A 39 5.52 -5.15 -19.20
N SER A 40 4.20 -5.31 -19.26
CA SER A 40 3.45 -5.47 -20.53
C SER A 40 3.58 -4.23 -21.41
N ALA A 41 3.56 -3.03 -20.82
CA ALA A 41 3.82 -1.80 -21.57
C ALA A 41 5.26 -1.75 -22.14
N LEU A 42 6.26 -2.16 -21.33
CA LEU A 42 7.65 -2.25 -21.80
C LEU A 42 7.81 -3.25 -22.95
N LYS A 43 7.16 -4.40 -22.88
CA LYS A 43 7.17 -5.41 -23.98
C LYS A 43 6.61 -4.86 -25.30
N LYS A 44 5.70 -3.88 -25.22
CA LYS A 44 5.17 -3.16 -26.39
C LYS A 44 6.06 -1.99 -26.83
N GLY A 45 7.27 -1.88 -26.30
CA GLY A 45 8.21 -0.82 -26.65
C GLY A 45 7.83 0.54 -26.07
N LYS A 46 6.92 0.59 -25.09
CA LYS A 46 6.57 1.82 -24.39
C LYS A 46 7.52 2.05 -23.22
N SER A 47 7.45 3.23 -22.61
CA SER A 47 8.28 3.59 -21.45
C SER A 47 7.40 3.97 -20.29
N ASN A 48 7.78 3.54 -19.10
CA ASN A 48 7.16 3.91 -17.86
C ASN A 48 7.89 5.13 -17.27
N TYR A 49 7.14 6.07 -16.70
CA TYR A 49 7.68 7.29 -16.10
C TYR A 49 7.13 7.49 -14.70
N TYR A 50 8.00 7.67 -13.74
CA TYR A 50 7.63 8.16 -12.42
C TYR A 50 7.56 9.69 -12.44
N PHE A 51 6.38 10.22 -12.09
CA PHE A 51 6.11 11.67 -11.99
C PHE A 51 6.15 12.08 -10.52
N HIS A 52 7.12 12.88 -10.15
CA HIS A 52 7.40 13.21 -8.74
C HIS A 52 6.83 14.57 -8.29
N GLU A 53 6.24 15.34 -9.22
CA GLU A 53 5.70 16.67 -8.95
C GLU A 53 4.27 16.62 -8.37
N THR A 54 3.71 15.42 -8.24
CA THR A 54 2.37 15.19 -7.67
C THR A 54 2.45 14.27 -6.46
N THR A 55 1.72 14.62 -5.43
CA THR A 55 1.58 13.82 -4.22
C THR A 55 0.15 13.29 -4.12
N VAL A 56 0.01 12.01 -3.81
CA VAL A 56 -1.28 11.38 -3.52
C VAL A 56 -1.26 10.81 -2.11
N ILE A 57 -2.41 10.90 -1.43
CA ILE A 57 -2.57 10.23 -0.13
C ILE A 57 -2.97 8.79 -0.39
N HIS A 58 -2.12 7.86 0.04
CA HIS A 58 -2.37 6.44 -0.06
C HIS A 58 -2.50 5.84 1.34
N TYR A 59 -3.71 5.46 1.72
CA TYR A 59 -4.00 4.83 3.02
C TYR A 59 -3.42 3.41 3.04
N LYS A 60 -2.10 3.37 3.24
CA LYS A 60 -1.36 2.11 3.29
C LYS A 60 -1.69 1.37 4.58
N GLY A 61 -2.29 0.22 4.50
CA GLY A 61 -2.45 -0.65 5.66
C GLY A 61 -3.81 -1.31 5.81
N GLU A 62 -4.87 -0.81 5.18
CA GLU A 62 -6.17 -1.49 5.26
C GLU A 62 -6.17 -2.85 4.56
N SER A 63 -5.37 -2.99 3.51
CA SER A 63 -5.20 -4.25 2.77
C SER A 63 -3.95 -5.04 3.15
N THR A 64 -3.12 -4.52 4.07
CA THR A 64 -1.79 -5.10 4.33
C THR A 64 -1.61 -5.50 5.79
N VAL A 65 -2.48 -6.37 6.30
CA VAL A 65 -2.10 -7.16 7.47
C VAL A 65 -1.00 -8.11 6.99
N LYS A 66 0.24 -7.87 7.40
CA LYS A 66 1.41 -8.71 7.05
C LYS A 66 1.37 -10.01 7.84
N ASP A 67 0.34 -10.81 7.61
CA ASP A 67 0.19 -12.15 8.14
C ASP A 67 0.69 -13.21 7.16
N GLY A 68 0.49 -14.48 7.49
CA GLY A 68 0.85 -15.58 6.58
C GLY A 68 0.09 -15.53 5.24
N THR A 69 -1.11 -14.94 5.22
CA THR A 69 -1.94 -14.76 4.03
C THR A 69 -1.31 -13.75 3.07
N TYR A 70 -0.77 -12.65 3.61
CA TYR A 70 -0.02 -11.66 2.82
C TYR A 70 1.13 -12.31 2.06
N MET A 71 1.98 -13.06 2.77
CA MET A 71 3.15 -13.70 2.14
C MET A 71 2.75 -14.71 1.09
N LYS A 72 1.68 -15.48 1.33
CA LYS A 72 1.14 -16.44 0.37
C LYS A 72 0.64 -15.74 -0.91
N ARG A 73 -0.12 -14.65 -0.77
CA ARG A 73 -0.64 -13.86 -1.91
C ARG A 73 0.47 -13.20 -2.70
N PHE A 74 1.43 -12.61 -2.00
CA PHE A 74 2.61 -12.02 -2.64
C PHE A 74 3.38 -13.06 -3.45
N GLN A 75 3.61 -14.24 -2.89
CA GLN A 75 4.25 -15.35 -3.60
C GLN A 75 3.46 -15.77 -4.82
N GLN A 76 2.15 -15.96 -4.69
CA GLN A 76 1.28 -16.36 -5.82
C GLN A 76 1.35 -15.33 -6.96
N GLY A 77 1.35 -14.03 -6.63
CA GLY A 77 1.52 -12.97 -7.62
C GLY A 77 2.88 -13.04 -8.31
N MET A 78 3.95 -13.23 -7.56
CA MET A 78 5.30 -13.36 -8.13
C MET A 78 5.46 -14.62 -8.99
N ASP A 79 4.94 -15.75 -8.54
CA ASP A 79 4.96 -16.99 -9.31
C ASP A 79 4.20 -16.84 -10.63
N LEU A 80 3.03 -16.19 -10.61
CA LEU A 80 2.25 -15.91 -11.81
C LEU A 80 2.98 -14.97 -12.76
N PHE A 81 3.56 -13.87 -12.25
CA PHE A 81 4.36 -12.95 -13.04
C PHE A 81 5.52 -13.66 -13.73
N TYR A 82 6.23 -14.50 -12.98
CA TYR A 82 7.37 -15.24 -13.49
C TYR A 82 6.95 -16.24 -14.56
N GLN A 83 5.90 -17.03 -14.34
CA GLN A 83 5.38 -17.99 -15.32
C GLN A 83 4.91 -17.32 -16.62
N LYS A 84 4.27 -16.15 -16.51
CA LYS A 84 3.75 -15.40 -17.65
C LYS A 84 4.85 -14.73 -18.46
N ASN A 85 5.84 -14.16 -17.79
CA ASN A 85 6.75 -13.19 -18.40
C ASN A 85 8.17 -13.71 -18.62
N MET A 86 8.57 -14.76 -17.91
CA MET A 86 9.91 -15.33 -17.97
C MET A 86 9.85 -16.78 -18.49
N LYS A 87 10.94 -17.26 -19.05
CA LYS A 87 11.04 -18.70 -19.35
C LYS A 87 11.18 -19.46 -18.03
N PRO A 88 10.27 -20.39 -17.71
CA PRO A 88 10.34 -21.12 -16.45
C PRO A 88 11.65 -21.91 -16.38
N SER A 89 12.49 -21.59 -15.41
CA SER A 89 13.68 -22.33 -15.06
C SER A 89 13.41 -23.10 -13.76
N ILE A 90 13.59 -24.40 -13.78
CA ILE A 90 13.43 -25.25 -12.59
C ILE A 90 14.35 -24.76 -11.47
N PHE A 91 15.59 -24.37 -11.80
CA PHE A 91 16.55 -23.86 -10.85
C PHE A 91 16.06 -22.57 -10.15
N PHE A 92 15.47 -21.65 -10.90
CA PHE A 92 14.93 -20.42 -10.35
C PHE A 92 13.74 -20.69 -9.43
N SER A 93 12.82 -21.57 -9.82
CA SER A 93 11.67 -21.96 -9.00
C SER A 93 12.12 -22.61 -7.66
N VAL A 94 13.13 -23.45 -7.71
CA VAL A 94 13.71 -24.07 -6.50
C VAL A 94 14.38 -23.00 -5.63
N PHE A 95 15.17 -22.12 -6.24
CA PHE A 95 15.85 -21.03 -5.53
C PHE A 95 14.86 -20.08 -4.83
N MET A 96 13.78 -19.69 -5.51
CA MET A 96 12.72 -18.86 -4.93
C MET A 96 12.03 -19.56 -3.76
N LYS A 97 11.71 -20.85 -3.89
CA LYS A 97 11.10 -21.63 -2.78
C LYS A 97 12.05 -21.73 -1.58
N MET A 98 13.33 -21.99 -1.83
CA MET A 98 14.35 -22.02 -0.77
C MET A 98 14.49 -20.66 -0.07
N GLY A 99 14.51 -19.58 -0.84
CA GLY A 99 14.58 -18.22 -0.30
C GLY A 99 13.39 -17.90 0.60
N MET A 100 12.19 -18.35 0.24
CA MET A 100 11.00 -18.15 1.06
C MET A 100 11.01 -18.99 2.35
N ILE A 101 11.43 -20.23 2.27
CA ILE A 101 11.58 -21.09 3.46
C ILE A 101 12.59 -20.44 4.42
N PHE A 102 13.72 -19.98 3.90
CA PHE A 102 14.76 -19.30 4.66
C PHE A 102 14.23 -17.98 5.28
N PHE A 103 13.51 -17.18 4.51
CA PHE A 103 12.92 -15.94 5.02
C PHE A 103 11.84 -16.21 6.08
N SER A 104 11.00 -17.23 5.89
CA SER A 104 10.01 -17.66 6.88
C SER A 104 10.67 -18.15 8.16
N PHE A 105 11.80 -18.85 8.04
CA PHE A 105 12.59 -19.30 9.16
C PHE A 105 13.19 -18.12 9.95
N ILE A 106 13.81 -17.14 9.25
CA ILE A 106 14.31 -15.91 9.89
C ILE A 106 13.17 -15.18 10.62
N LYS A 107 12.00 -15.09 9.98
CA LYS A 107 10.84 -14.39 10.56
C LYS A 107 10.28 -15.08 11.82
N MET A 108 10.44 -16.39 11.93
CA MET A 108 10.09 -17.16 13.13
C MET A 108 10.94 -16.75 14.35
N PHE A 109 12.19 -16.34 14.12
CA PHE A 109 13.09 -15.85 15.16
C PHE A 109 12.97 -14.32 15.40
N GLN A 110 12.41 -13.56 14.45
CA GLN A 110 12.04 -12.16 14.67
C GLN A 110 10.76 -12.16 15.51
N GLY A 111 10.90 -12.00 16.80
CA GLY A 111 9.78 -11.99 17.75
C GLY A 111 8.56 -11.20 17.21
N LYS A 112 7.36 -11.60 17.64
CA LYS A 112 6.10 -10.93 17.26
C LYS A 112 6.27 -9.43 17.41
N THR A 113 6.07 -8.68 16.32
CA THR A 113 5.98 -7.22 16.39
C THR A 113 4.99 -6.89 17.51
N LYS A 114 5.45 -6.15 18.53
CA LYS A 114 4.55 -5.71 19.61
C LYS A 114 3.36 -5.02 18.94
N PRO A 115 2.12 -5.37 19.30
CA PRO A 115 0.97 -4.64 18.79
C PRO A 115 1.22 -3.15 19.03
N LYS A 116 0.93 -2.31 18.04
CA LYS A 116 0.98 -0.87 18.24
C LYS A 116 0.16 -0.56 19.48
N SER A 117 0.78 0.00 20.48
CA SER A 117 0.05 0.45 21.65
C SER A 117 -0.99 1.46 21.20
N LYS A 118 -2.19 1.37 21.75
CA LYS A 118 -3.23 2.37 21.51
C LYS A 118 -2.65 3.77 21.74
N PRO A 119 -3.01 4.76 20.93
CA PRO A 119 -2.61 6.14 21.19
C PRO A 119 -3.11 6.59 22.56
N GLU A 120 -2.42 7.51 23.18
CA GLU A 120 -2.81 8.07 24.48
C GLU A 120 -3.76 9.25 24.30
N SER A 121 -3.76 9.85 23.11
CA SER A 121 -4.63 10.98 22.77
C SER A 121 -4.86 11.06 21.27
N TYR A 122 -5.96 11.68 20.88
CA TYR A 122 -6.27 12.06 19.51
C TYR A 122 -6.36 13.58 19.42
N ILE A 123 -5.87 14.14 18.30
CA ILE A 123 -6.05 15.55 17.96
C ILE A 123 -6.87 15.63 16.69
N LEU A 124 -8.03 16.27 16.76
CA LEU A 124 -8.82 16.61 15.57
C LEU A 124 -8.33 17.95 15.02
N VAL A 125 -7.89 17.95 13.77
CA VAL A 125 -7.51 19.14 13.03
C VAL A 125 -8.62 19.43 12.02
N SER A 126 -9.36 20.52 12.24
CA SER A 126 -10.48 20.95 11.39
C SER A 126 -10.61 22.47 11.44
N ASP A 127 -10.90 23.10 10.28
CA ASP A 127 -11.20 24.53 10.23
C ASP A 127 -12.65 24.83 10.61
N ASN A 128 -13.52 23.81 10.62
CA ASN A 128 -14.93 23.93 11.00
C ASN A 128 -15.30 22.83 12.01
N LEU A 129 -15.12 23.12 13.29
CA LEU A 129 -15.38 22.19 14.39
C LEU A 129 -16.87 22.05 14.63
N ASP A 130 -17.44 20.92 14.20
CA ASP A 130 -18.79 20.51 14.55
C ASP A 130 -18.78 19.72 15.88
N ALA A 131 -19.47 20.24 16.89
CA ALA A 131 -19.58 19.60 18.19
C ALA A 131 -20.24 18.20 18.14
N ALA A 132 -21.12 17.96 17.16
CA ALA A 132 -21.79 16.67 16.98
C ALA A 132 -20.79 15.63 16.45
N ILE A 133 -19.91 16.01 15.51
CA ILE A 133 -18.84 15.16 14.96
C ILE A 133 -17.83 14.83 16.06
N LEU A 134 -17.45 15.83 16.86
CA LEU A 134 -16.50 15.66 17.95
C LEU A 134 -17.03 14.62 18.96
N LYS A 135 -18.27 14.77 19.39
CA LYS A 135 -18.93 13.82 20.31
C LYS A 135 -19.03 12.41 19.75
N LEU A 136 -19.36 12.28 18.47
CA LEU A 136 -19.44 10.98 17.78
C LEU A 136 -18.08 10.28 17.72
N LEU A 137 -17.02 11.05 17.47
CA LEU A 137 -15.64 10.53 17.42
C LEU A 137 -15.17 10.10 18.80
N GLU A 138 -15.44 10.89 19.84
CA GLU A 138 -15.13 10.54 21.23
C GLU A 138 -15.83 9.25 21.67
N GLU A 139 -17.12 9.09 21.32
CA GLU A 139 -17.88 7.88 21.61
C GLU A 139 -17.30 6.65 20.87
N LYS A 140 -16.93 6.81 19.60
CA LYS A 140 -16.35 5.69 18.80
C LYS A 140 -14.95 5.31 19.23
N LEU A 141 -14.15 6.25 19.65
CA LEU A 141 -12.74 6.01 20.01
C LEU A 141 -12.58 5.69 21.52
N ASP A 142 -13.65 5.88 22.28
CA ASP A 142 -13.65 5.73 23.76
C ASP A 142 -12.53 6.55 24.42
N MET A 143 -12.30 7.76 23.91
CA MET A 143 -11.24 8.67 24.35
C MET A 143 -11.64 10.12 24.10
N SER A 144 -11.19 11.04 24.95
CA SER A 144 -11.34 12.47 24.71
C SER A 144 -10.46 12.95 23.56
N ILE A 145 -11.01 13.83 22.73
CA ILE A 145 -10.33 14.40 21.55
C ILE A 145 -9.97 15.85 21.84
N ILE A 146 -8.72 16.20 21.57
CA ILE A 146 -8.24 17.57 21.67
C ILE A 146 -8.39 18.24 20.30
N ALA A 147 -9.11 19.36 20.25
CA ALA A 147 -9.33 20.08 19.02
C ALA A 147 -8.22 21.12 18.76
N ASN A 148 -7.75 21.22 17.52
CA ASN A 148 -6.87 22.28 16.98
C ASN A 148 -5.69 22.71 17.89
N LYS A 149 -5.04 21.80 18.60
CA LYS A 149 -3.88 22.12 19.42
C LYS A 149 -2.57 21.93 18.64
N GLU A 150 -1.65 22.86 18.78
CA GLU A 150 -0.28 22.68 18.31
C GLU A 150 0.40 21.51 19.05
N ALA A 151 0.94 20.57 18.27
CA ALA A 151 1.45 19.30 18.77
C ALA A 151 2.91 19.40 19.24
N SER A 152 3.20 20.28 20.21
CA SER A 152 4.60 20.47 20.62
C SER A 152 5.15 19.43 21.58
N ASP A 153 4.33 18.59 22.27
CA ASP A 153 4.86 17.71 23.32
C ASP A 153 4.09 16.40 23.59
N LEU A 154 3.35 15.88 22.62
CA LEU A 154 2.48 14.71 22.85
C LEU A 154 3.13 13.40 22.37
N LYS A 155 3.64 12.60 23.30
CA LYS A 155 4.04 11.23 23.05
C LYS A 155 2.80 10.39 22.72
N ARG A 156 2.85 9.62 21.60
CA ARG A 156 1.81 8.65 21.21
C ARG A 156 0.46 9.28 20.84
N THR A 157 0.48 10.38 20.12
CA THR A 157 -0.72 11.07 19.62
C THR A 157 -1.00 10.68 18.19
N GLU A 158 -2.26 10.41 17.86
CA GLU A 158 -2.73 10.26 16.47
C GLU A 158 -3.54 11.49 16.06
N PHE A 159 -3.36 11.91 14.80
CA PHE A 159 -4.07 13.05 14.24
C PHE A 159 -5.25 12.57 13.40
N ILE A 160 -6.42 13.15 13.61
CA ILE A 160 -7.60 13.00 12.78
C ILE A 160 -7.71 14.27 11.94
N LEU A 161 -7.60 14.16 10.62
CA LEU A 161 -7.66 15.28 9.70
C LEU A 161 -9.05 15.35 9.06
N ASP A 162 -9.73 16.47 9.25
CA ASP A 162 -10.98 16.76 8.53
C ASP A 162 -10.65 17.31 7.15
N VAL A 163 -10.61 16.39 6.17
CA VAL A 163 -10.25 16.71 4.79
C VAL A 163 -11.26 17.62 4.07
N ASN A 164 -12.50 17.68 4.57
CA ASN A 164 -13.53 18.53 3.97
C ASN A 164 -13.37 20.00 4.37
N SER A 165 -12.91 20.27 5.59
CA SER A 165 -12.67 21.63 6.05
C SER A 165 -11.28 22.16 5.69
N LEU A 166 -10.26 21.31 5.72
CA LEU A 166 -8.87 21.72 5.47
C LEU A 166 -8.55 21.98 4.00
N GLY A 167 -9.45 21.65 3.09
CA GLY A 167 -9.33 21.94 1.65
C GLY A 167 -7.97 21.55 1.07
N PHE A 168 -7.74 20.29 0.81
CA PHE A 168 -6.57 19.87 0.04
C PHE A 168 -6.66 20.47 -1.37
N LYS A 169 -5.88 21.54 -1.61
CA LYS A 169 -5.63 22.11 -2.93
C LYS A 169 -4.49 21.37 -3.61
#